data_07a01aba1a4c7a69f039f5bbc6149856
#
_entry.id   07a01aba1a4c7a69f039f5bbc6149856
#
_cell.length_a   1.000
_cell.length_b   1.000
_cell.length_c   1.000
_cell.angle_alpha   90.00
_cell.angle_beta   90.00
_cell.angle_gamma   90.00
#
_symmetry.space_group_name_H-M   'P 1'
#
loop_
_entity.id
_entity.type
_entity.pdbx_description
1 polymer ?
#
loop_
_entity_poly.entity_id
_entity_poly.type
_entity_poly.pdbx_seq_one_letter_code
_entity_poly.pdbx_strand_id
1 'polypeptide(L)'
;MYVVDLVGGAHVNVVQKEIEKSNDLEKEDLSFWTPSNQWKSFIVSLTGLFLFLVPIPYQGQWTIGIGIIAEFLQNKFEVYLPTFMTGVLILSVLGTTVMKVGLRYQKQWATNSKFLRELLDVNWFWGIFRILGAVFAVMTLYELGPKFIWTGATGGTVLFDLIPVLTTWFLIAGFLMPLLLNFGLMEFIGTVVRGVMRPLFKLPGRSSIDALASWMGSGTVGVLITTQQYESGFYTKREASVIATNFSIASIAFSLLVINFIGMGHMFVQFYITVIVAGVIAAIIIPRIPPLSRKEDNYYELAGKQIAEEVPTGKTQFRFAMEKAVARAAEVKSISSIVKSGVQNVIDIWFGLLPLVMGLGTIALIIAEFTPVFHILAYPFVPLLKWANIPEASEAAPAMIVGFADMFLPAVIGSGIESELTRFVIASLSMTQLIYISEVGILILRSKIPISFLDMVIIFLQRTIITLPIIILMAQLFFL
;
A
#
# COMPACT_ATOMS: atom_id res chain seq x y z
N MET A 1 -13.25 -70.94 -8.06
CA MET A 1 -12.98 -70.45 -6.67
C MET A 1 -11.53 -69.97 -6.57
N TYR A 2 -11.07 -69.13 -7.51
CA TYR A 2 -9.69 -68.55 -7.52
C TYR A 2 -9.59 -67.22 -8.29
N VAL A 3 -10.52 -66.30 -8.06
CA VAL A 3 -10.47 -64.96 -8.72
C VAL A 3 -10.74 -63.82 -7.73
N VAL A 4 -11.00 -64.10 -6.43
CA VAL A 4 -11.39 -63.07 -5.47
C VAL A 4 -10.20 -62.47 -4.65
N ASP A 5 -9.04 -63.14 -4.62
CA ASP A 5 -7.90 -62.71 -3.78
C ASP A 5 -6.90 -61.75 -4.44
N LEU A 6 -7.00 -61.49 -5.74
CA LEU A 6 -6.04 -60.60 -6.43
C LEU A 6 -6.45 -59.11 -6.49
N VAL A 7 -7.74 -58.79 -6.23
CA VAL A 7 -8.22 -57.41 -6.23
C VAL A 7 -8.11 -56.75 -4.85
N GLY A 8 -8.22 -57.53 -3.78
CA GLY A 8 -8.07 -57.02 -2.41
C GLY A 8 -6.64 -56.61 -2.07
N GLY A 9 -5.63 -57.36 -2.53
CA GLY A 9 -4.22 -57.06 -2.27
C GLY A 9 -3.68 -55.85 -2.97
N ALA A 10 -4.18 -55.56 -4.18
CA ALA A 10 -3.77 -54.37 -4.91
C ALA A 10 -4.36 -53.06 -4.33
N HIS A 11 -5.61 -53.11 -3.86
CA HIS A 11 -6.25 -51.94 -3.21
C HIS A 11 -5.62 -51.61 -1.86
N VAL A 12 -5.25 -52.61 -1.05
CA VAL A 12 -4.58 -52.41 0.23
C VAL A 12 -3.18 -51.82 0.04
N ASN A 13 -2.44 -52.27 -0.99
CA ASN A 13 -1.12 -51.74 -1.29
C ASN A 13 -1.15 -50.31 -1.84
N VAL A 14 -2.20 -49.91 -2.57
CA VAL A 14 -2.36 -48.54 -3.05
C VAL A 14 -2.71 -47.60 -1.89
N VAL A 15 -3.63 -47.99 -1.02
CA VAL A 15 -4.02 -47.20 0.15
C VAL A 15 -2.87 -47.11 1.17
N GLN A 16 -2.09 -48.16 1.38
CA GLN A 16 -0.88 -48.10 2.22
C GLN A 16 0.21 -47.19 1.63
N LYS A 17 0.44 -47.24 0.29
CA LYS A 17 1.37 -46.32 -0.38
C LYS A 17 0.90 -44.86 -0.34
N GLU A 18 -0.41 -44.62 -0.41
CA GLU A 18 -0.95 -43.26 -0.24
C GLU A 18 -0.85 -42.78 1.22
N ILE A 19 -1.06 -43.64 2.19
CA ILE A 19 -0.86 -43.35 3.61
C ILE A 19 0.63 -43.13 3.94
N GLU A 20 1.53 -43.96 3.40
CA GLU A 20 2.97 -43.78 3.57
C GLU A 20 3.43 -42.48 2.89
N LYS A 21 2.95 -42.17 1.68
CA LYS A 21 3.25 -40.89 0.99
C LYS A 21 2.64 -39.72 1.72
N SER A 22 1.47 -39.84 2.32
CA SER A 22 0.87 -38.82 3.19
C SER A 22 1.67 -38.64 4.49
N ASN A 23 2.15 -39.70 5.12
CA ASN A 23 2.99 -39.67 6.31
C ASN A 23 4.41 -39.15 6.02
N ASP A 24 4.96 -39.43 4.86
CA ASP A 24 6.26 -38.86 4.44
C ASP A 24 6.15 -37.37 4.08
N LEU A 25 5.04 -36.94 3.49
CA LEU A 25 4.70 -35.53 3.29
C LEU A 25 4.49 -34.81 4.64
N GLU A 26 3.89 -35.45 5.64
CA GLU A 26 3.77 -34.92 7.01
C GLU A 26 5.12 -34.86 7.75
N LYS A 27 6.06 -35.76 7.50
CA LYS A 27 7.39 -35.75 8.11
C LYS A 27 8.34 -34.76 7.46
N GLU A 28 8.25 -34.52 6.16
CA GLU A 28 9.02 -33.48 5.46
C GLU A 28 8.58 -32.07 5.88
N ASP A 29 7.33 -31.91 6.28
CA ASP A 29 6.72 -30.62 6.61
C ASP A 29 7.09 -30.09 8.01
N LEU A 30 7.75 -30.85 8.87
CA LEU A 30 8.07 -30.45 10.25
C LEU A 30 9.56 -30.10 10.50
N SER A 31 10.41 -30.18 9.50
CA SER A 31 11.84 -29.82 9.65
C SER A 31 12.07 -28.36 10.03
N PHE A 32 11.14 -27.46 9.68
CA PHE A 32 11.16 -26.04 10.06
C PHE A 32 10.68 -25.77 11.49
N TRP A 33 9.96 -26.73 12.14
CA TRP A 33 9.35 -26.55 13.45
C TRP A 33 10.35 -26.76 14.59
N THR A 34 11.40 -25.95 14.61
CA THR A 34 12.42 -25.95 15.65
C THR A 34 12.15 -24.87 16.69
N PRO A 35 12.54 -25.06 17.96
CA PRO A 35 12.40 -23.99 18.97
C PRO A 35 13.04 -22.67 18.52
N SER A 36 14.18 -22.75 17.83
CA SER A 36 14.86 -21.57 17.29
C SER A 36 13.99 -20.78 16.31
N ASN A 37 13.34 -21.46 15.36
CA ASN A 37 12.49 -20.81 14.37
C ASN A 37 11.19 -20.28 14.99
N GLN A 38 10.65 -20.96 15.99
CA GLN A 38 9.47 -20.51 16.75
C GLN A 38 9.76 -19.20 17.48
N TRP A 39 10.87 -19.15 18.25
CA TRP A 39 11.30 -17.94 18.95
C TRP A 39 11.66 -16.81 17.99
N LYS A 40 12.32 -17.12 16.88
CA LYS A 40 12.63 -16.17 15.81
C LYS A 40 11.37 -15.56 15.21
N SER A 41 10.37 -16.39 14.86
CA SER A 41 9.08 -15.93 14.35
C SER A 41 8.38 -15.05 15.38
N PHE A 42 8.26 -15.52 16.63
CA PHE A 42 7.52 -14.81 17.67
C PHE A 42 8.18 -13.46 18.06
N ILE A 43 9.47 -13.48 18.40
CA ILE A 43 10.16 -12.27 18.90
C ILE A 43 10.22 -11.20 17.80
N VAL A 44 10.63 -11.57 16.58
CA VAL A 44 10.79 -10.60 15.49
C VAL A 44 9.43 -10.06 15.03
N SER A 45 8.42 -10.93 14.93
CA SER A 45 7.05 -10.49 14.62
C SER A 45 6.48 -9.57 15.69
N LEU A 46 6.71 -9.86 16.97
CA LEU A 46 6.27 -9.01 18.08
C LEU A 46 7.01 -7.67 18.06
N THR A 47 8.31 -7.66 17.77
CA THR A 47 9.09 -6.42 17.61
C THR A 47 8.56 -5.58 16.44
N GLY A 48 8.32 -6.20 15.29
CA GLY A 48 7.71 -5.53 14.15
C GLY A 48 6.33 -4.95 14.49
N LEU A 49 5.47 -5.74 15.13
CA LEU A 49 4.15 -5.31 15.58
C LEU A 49 4.25 -4.11 16.53
N PHE A 50 5.16 -4.16 17.51
CA PHE A 50 5.38 -3.06 18.46
C PHE A 50 5.84 -1.78 17.76
N LEU A 51 6.81 -1.88 16.87
CA LEU A 51 7.36 -0.71 16.18
C LEU A 51 6.36 -0.05 15.22
N PHE A 52 5.51 -0.83 14.56
CA PHE A 52 4.63 -0.35 13.50
C PHE A 52 3.18 -0.16 13.91
N LEU A 53 2.70 -0.85 14.97
CA LEU A 53 1.27 -0.91 15.27
C LEU A 53 0.90 -0.43 16.67
N VAL A 54 1.85 -0.43 17.62
CA VAL A 54 1.53 -0.01 18.98
C VAL A 54 1.64 1.50 19.10
N PRO A 55 0.53 2.22 19.38
CA PRO A 55 0.56 3.65 19.64
C PRO A 55 1.31 3.93 20.95
N ILE A 56 2.24 4.87 20.91
CA ILE A 56 3.08 5.29 22.04
C ILE A 56 2.85 6.78 22.26
N PRO A 57 2.55 7.23 23.49
CA PRO A 57 2.50 8.66 23.80
C PRO A 57 3.92 9.24 23.80
N TYR A 58 4.16 10.21 22.94
CA TYR A 58 5.44 10.87 22.80
C TYR A 58 5.25 12.37 22.59
N GLN A 59 5.88 13.22 23.41
CA GLN A 59 5.79 14.68 23.34
C GLN A 59 4.36 15.25 23.29
N GLY A 60 3.42 14.61 24.00
CA GLY A 60 2.02 15.05 24.05
C GLY A 60 1.15 14.59 22.87
N GLN A 61 1.71 13.83 21.94
CA GLN A 61 0.99 13.25 20.82
C GLN A 61 1.11 11.72 20.81
N TRP A 62 0.16 11.04 20.14
CA TRP A 62 0.24 9.62 19.91
C TRP A 62 1.01 9.36 18.62
N THR A 63 2.05 8.54 18.69
CA THR A 63 2.85 8.11 17.53
C THR A 63 3.19 6.63 17.66
N ILE A 64 3.93 6.08 16.72
CA ILE A 64 4.43 4.69 16.77
C ILE A 64 5.95 4.68 16.84
N GLY A 65 6.54 3.53 17.17
CA GLY A 65 7.98 3.42 17.35
C GLY A 65 8.78 3.92 16.14
N ILE A 66 8.37 3.57 14.92
CA ILE A 66 9.04 4.09 13.71
C ILE A 66 8.87 5.60 13.54
N GLY A 67 7.75 6.17 13.96
CA GLY A 67 7.48 7.61 13.91
C GLY A 67 8.47 8.41 14.77
N ILE A 68 8.70 7.97 16.00
CA ILE A 68 9.66 8.60 16.92
C ILE A 68 11.05 8.68 16.27
N ILE A 69 11.50 7.59 15.64
CA ILE A 69 12.81 7.56 14.97
C ILE A 69 12.82 8.46 13.73
N ALA A 70 11.75 8.44 12.94
CA ALA A 70 11.64 9.24 11.71
C ALA A 70 11.63 10.75 12.03
N GLU A 71 10.84 11.19 13.02
CA GLU A 71 10.77 12.58 13.49
C GLU A 71 12.12 13.05 14.05
N PHE A 72 12.79 12.21 14.83
CA PHE A 72 14.14 12.54 15.32
C PHE A 72 15.11 12.82 14.16
N LEU A 73 15.10 11.97 13.12
CA LEU A 73 15.95 12.17 11.94
C LEU A 73 15.54 13.39 11.13
N GLN A 74 14.24 13.60 10.96
CA GLN A 74 13.72 14.75 10.25
C GLN A 74 14.18 16.06 10.90
N ASN A 75 13.95 16.21 12.21
CA ASN A 75 14.32 17.41 12.95
C ASN A 75 15.85 17.64 12.93
N LYS A 76 16.64 16.56 13.01
CA LYS A 76 18.11 16.66 12.99
C LYS A 76 18.66 17.09 11.63
N PHE A 77 18.04 16.71 10.54
CA PHE A 77 18.53 16.92 9.18
C PHE A 77 17.63 17.87 8.36
N GLU A 78 16.66 18.52 8.96
CA GLU A 78 15.65 19.36 8.30
C GLU A 78 16.23 20.27 7.21
N VAL A 79 17.28 21.04 7.54
CA VAL A 79 17.91 22.00 6.62
C VAL A 79 18.59 21.31 5.43
N TYR A 80 19.08 20.08 5.60
CA TYR A 80 19.85 19.38 4.56
C TYR A 80 18.98 18.49 3.67
N LEU A 81 17.82 18.04 4.15
CA LEU A 81 16.96 17.10 3.44
C LEU A 81 16.50 17.58 2.06
N PRO A 82 16.03 18.84 1.86
CA PRO A 82 15.62 19.32 0.55
C PRO A 82 16.75 19.29 -0.48
N THR A 83 17.95 19.74 -0.09
CA THR A 83 19.14 19.73 -0.95
C THR A 83 19.60 18.32 -1.29
N PHE A 84 19.65 17.44 -0.28
CA PHE A 84 20.00 16.04 -0.44
C PHE A 84 19.04 15.34 -1.39
N MET A 85 17.73 15.52 -1.18
CA MET A 85 16.72 14.88 -2.01
C MET A 85 16.67 15.43 -3.42
N THR A 86 16.90 16.72 -3.61
CA THR A 86 17.07 17.29 -4.97
C THR A 86 18.21 16.56 -5.72
N GLY A 87 19.33 16.29 -5.04
CA GLY A 87 20.39 15.46 -5.59
C GLY A 87 19.96 14.04 -5.95
N VAL A 88 19.17 13.37 -5.08
CA VAL A 88 18.61 12.04 -5.34
C VAL A 88 17.67 12.05 -6.54
N LEU A 89 16.81 13.07 -6.67
CA LEU A 89 15.89 13.21 -7.81
C LEU A 89 16.66 13.37 -9.12
N ILE A 90 17.72 14.18 -9.15
CA ILE A 90 18.61 14.33 -10.30
C ILE A 90 19.28 12.98 -10.65
N LEU A 91 19.82 12.28 -9.66
CA LEU A 91 20.42 10.97 -9.85
C LEU A 91 19.43 9.94 -10.38
N SER A 92 18.17 10.00 -9.96
CA SER A 92 17.09 9.14 -10.49
C SER A 92 16.89 9.37 -12.01
N VAL A 93 16.87 10.61 -12.45
CA VAL A 93 16.74 10.94 -13.88
C VAL A 93 17.96 10.50 -14.67
N LEU A 94 19.16 10.76 -14.16
CA LEU A 94 20.42 10.32 -14.80
C LEU A 94 20.46 8.79 -14.88
N GLY A 95 20.12 8.09 -13.80
CA GLY A 95 20.04 6.63 -13.76
C GLY A 95 19.05 6.06 -14.77
N THR A 96 17.85 6.67 -14.88
CA THR A 96 16.84 6.29 -15.86
C THR A 96 17.34 6.47 -17.29
N THR A 97 18.02 7.58 -17.56
CA THR A 97 18.61 7.89 -18.89
C THR A 97 19.71 6.89 -19.23
N VAL A 98 20.65 6.66 -18.30
CA VAL A 98 21.75 5.72 -18.47
C VAL A 98 21.21 4.29 -18.66
N MET A 99 20.16 3.89 -17.91
CA MET A 99 19.54 2.58 -18.08
C MET A 99 18.94 2.41 -19.48
N LYS A 100 18.18 3.39 -19.99
CA LYS A 100 17.60 3.35 -21.34
C LYS A 100 18.65 3.26 -22.43
N VAL A 101 19.76 4.01 -22.27
CA VAL A 101 20.90 3.93 -23.18
C VAL A 101 21.54 2.54 -23.10
N GLY A 102 21.78 2.03 -21.89
CA GLY A 102 22.34 0.71 -21.66
C GLY A 102 21.52 -0.43 -22.28
N LEU A 103 20.20 -0.37 -22.14
CA LEU A 103 19.27 -1.34 -22.76
C LEU A 103 19.27 -1.24 -24.28
N ARG A 104 19.29 0.00 -24.84
CA ARG A 104 19.36 0.20 -26.30
C ARG A 104 20.62 -0.40 -26.92
N TYR A 105 21.74 -0.34 -26.20
CA TYR A 105 23.02 -0.91 -26.64
C TYR A 105 23.28 -2.32 -26.08
N GLN A 106 22.26 -2.99 -25.52
CA GLN A 106 22.30 -4.36 -24.97
C GLN A 106 23.47 -4.60 -24.01
N LYS A 107 23.80 -3.63 -23.18
CA LYS A 107 24.87 -3.75 -22.21
C LYS A 107 24.51 -4.78 -21.13
N GLN A 108 25.41 -5.72 -20.82
CA GLN A 108 25.18 -6.81 -19.86
C GLN A 108 24.74 -6.32 -18.46
N TRP A 109 25.30 -5.23 -17.97
CA TRP A 109 24.92 -4.68 -16.67
C TRP A 109 23.45 -4.20 -16.63
N ALA A 110 22.92 -3.68 -17.75
CA ALA A 110 21.53 -3.24 -17.85
C ALA A 110 20.55 -4.43 -17.99
N THR A 111 20.97 -5.52 -18.60
CA THR A 111 20.16 -6.72 -18.81
C THR A 111 20.15 -7.66 -17.61
N ASN A 112 21.26 -7.77 -16.88
CA ASN A 112 21.45 -8.76 -15.82
C ASN A 112 20.90 -8.33 -14.46
N SER A 113 20.76 -7.02 -14.18
CA SER A 113 20.26 -6.55 -12.90
C SER A 113 18.76 -6.35 -12.92
N LYS A 114 18.00 -7.33 -12.39
CA LYS A 114 16.54 -7.25 -12.26
C LYS A 114 16.12 -6.02 -11.47
N PHE A 115 16.71 -5.77 -10.31
CA PHE A 115 16.39 -4.63 -9.45
C PHE A 115 16.60 -3.27 -10.13
N LEU A 116 17.78 -3.06 -10.76
CA LEU A 116 18.05 -1.79 -11.45
C LEU A 116 17.12 -1.59 -12.66
N ARG A 117 16.75 -2.67 -13.33
CA ARG A 117 15.82 -2.61 -14.44
C ARG A 117 14.40 -2.23 -13.97
N GLU A 118 13.90 -2.86 -12.92
CA GLU A 118 12.59 -2.53 -12.33
C GLU A 118 12.56 -1.09 -11.84
N LEU A 119 13.64 -0.60 -11.22
CA LEU A 119 13.75 0.76 -10.69
C LEU A 119 13.86 1.84 -11.78
N LEU A 120 14.70 1.61 -12.80
CA LEU A 120 15.15 2.66 -13.73
C LEU A 120 14.59 2.53 -15.16
N ASP A 121 14.16 1.32 -15.59
CA ASP A 121 13.54 1.13 -16.91
C ASP A 121 12.04 1.46 -16.85
N VAL A 122 11.74 2.73 -16.71
CA VAL A 122 10.35 3.20 -16.66
C VAL A 122 9.83 3.58 -18.04
N ASN A 123 8.51 3.46 -18.22
CA ASN A 123 7.82 3.93 -19.42
C ASN A 123 8.11 5.43 -19.65
N TRP A 124 8.07 5.88 -20.92
CA TRP A 124 8.33 7.27 -21.31
C TRP A 124 7.47 8.27 -20.52
N PHE A 125 6.19 7.96 -20.29
CA PHE A 125 5.26 8.79 -19.53
C PHE A 125 5.79 9.06 -18.12
N TRP A 126 6.18 8.03 -17.38
CA TRP A 126 6.76 8.15 -16.03
C TRP A 126 8.15 8.78 -16.06
N GLY A 127 8.90 8.55 -17.12
CA GLY A 127 10.18 9.20 -17.34
C GLY A 127 10.05 10.73 -17.42
N ILE A 128 9.02 11.24 -18.10
CA ILE A 128 8.72 12.67 -18.14
C ILE A 128 8.43 13.21 -16.74
N PHE A 129 7.57 12.56 -15.95
CA PHE A 129 7.28 13.03 -14.60
C PHE A 129 8.49 12.95 -13.65
N ARG A 130 9.40 12.01 -13.84
CA ARG A 130 10.68 12.00 -13.12
C ARG A 130 11.54 13.22 -13.49
N ILE A 131 11.64 13.55 -14.77
CA ILE A 131 12.37 14.71 -15.25
C ILE A 131 11.73 15.99 -14.69
N LEU A 132 10.41 16.12 -14.80
CA LEU A 132 9.69 17.28 -14.24
C LEU A 132 9.91 17.40 -12.73
N GLY A 133 9.88 16.30 -11.99
CA GLY A 133 10.15 16.30 -10.56
C GLY A 133 11.55 16.81 -10.21
N ALA A 134 12.58 16.35 -10.92
CA ALA A 134 13.94 16.85 -10.72
C ALA A 134 14.07 18.33 -11.12
N VAL A 135 13.46 18.74 -12.24
CA VAL A 135 13.47 20.14 -12.69
C VAL A 135 12.76 21.03 -11.67
N PHE A 136 11.57 20.64 -11.21
CA PHE A 136 10.82 21.41 -10.22
C PHE A 136 11.54 21.48 -8.88
N ALA A 137 12.21 20.43 -8.45
CA ALA A 137 13.02 20.44 -7.23
C ALA A 137 14.18 21.45 -7.34
N VAL A 138 14.90 21.47 -8.47
CA VAL A 138 15.97 22.46 -8.71
C VAL A 138 15.40 23.87 -8.78
N MET A 139 14.30 24.08 -9.52
CA MET A 139 13.65 25.38 -9.63
C MET A 139 13.19 25.89 -8.26
N THR A 140 12.64 25.02 -7.43
CA THR A 140 12.16 25.35 -6.08
C THR A 140 13.32 25.63 -5.13
N LEU A 141 14.37 24.81 -5.14
CA LEU A 141 15.51 24.94 -4.23
C LEU A 141 16.28 26.26 -4.46
N TYR A 142 16.37 26.69 -5.72
CA TYR A 142 17.13 27.88 -6.11
C TYR A 142 16.25 29.05 -6.55
N GLU A 143 14.93 28.96 -6.39
CA GLU A 143 13.93 29.98 -6.78
C GLU A 143 14.06 30.41 -8.25
N LEU A 144 14.27 29.45 -9.15
CA LEU A 144 14.49 29.70 -10.57
C LEU A 144 13.19 29.63 -11.39
N GLY A 145 13.07 30.50 -12.38
CA GLY A 145 11.98 30.47 -13.36
C GLY A 145 10.65 31.05 -12.84
N PRO A 146 9.50 30.60 -13.38
CA PRO A 146 8.20 31.19 -13.05
C PRO A 146 7.82 30.94 -11.56
N LYS A 147 7.36 32.02 -10.89
CA LYS A 147 7.02 31.98 -9.46
C LYS A 147 6.00 30.91 -9.11
N PHE A 148 5.01 30.67 -9.95
CA PHE A 148 3.97 29.66 -9.69
C PHE A 148 4.50 28.22 -9.53
N ILE A 149 5.76 27.92 -9.91
CA ILE A 149 6.37 26.59 -9.72
C ILE A 149 6.97 26.46 -8.32
N TRP A 150 7.62 27.51 -7.80
CA TRP A 150 8.47 27.43 -6.61
C TRP A 150 7.91 28.17 -5.38
N THR A 151 6.71 28.77 -5.48
CA THR A 151 6.09 29.39 -4.30
C THR A 151 5.86 28.39 -3.17
N GLY A 152 5.71 28.92 -1.94
CA GLY A 152 5.35 28.12 -0.78
C GLY A 152 4.05 27.34 -0.94
N ALA A 153 3.10 27.80 -1.77
CA ALA A 153 1.84 27.10 -2.03
C ALA A 153 1.95 25.95 -3.06
N THR A 154 3.09 25.78 -3.73
CA THR A 154 3.27 24.78 -4.79
C THR A 154 4.52 23.93 -4.59
N GLY A 155 5.58 24.16 -5.39
CA GLY A 155 6.83 23.42 -5.27
C GLY A 155 7.48 23.54 -3.89
N GLY A 156 7.31 24.70 -3.23
CA GLY A 156 7.79 24.93 -1.87
C GLY A 156 7.19 23.91 -0.87
N THR A 157 5.87 23.78 -0.82
CA THR A 157 5.19 22.79 0.01
C THR A 157 5.69 21.38 -0.30
N VAL A 158 5.85 21.01 -1.58
CA VAL A 158 6.30 19.65 -1.93
C VAL A 158 7.75 19.42 -1.50
N LEU A 159 8.67 20.36 -1.80
CA LEU A 159 10.09 20.16 -1.56
C LEU A 159 10.50 20.34 -0.10
N PHE A 160 9.93 21.33 0.60
CA PHE A 160 10.39 21.68 1.96
C PHE A 160 9.53 21.02 3.06
N ASP A 161 8.23 20.75 2.80
CA ASP A 161 7.36 20.16 3.82
C ASP A 161 7.16 18.66 3.58
N LEU A 162 6.77 18.26 2.35
CA LEU A 162 6.37 16.89 2.06
C LEU A 162 7.56 15.94 1.88
N ILE A 163 8.50 16.26 1.00
CA ILE A 163 9.63 15.37 0.66
C ILE A 163 10.51 15.03 1.88
N PRO A 164 10.87 15.97 2.79
CA PRO A 164 11.64 15.63 3.98
C PRO A 164 10.94 14.62 4.89
N VAL A 165 9.65 14.80 5.11
CA VAL A 165 8.81 13.88 5.88
C VAL A 165 8.80 12.50 5.24
N LEU A 166 8.46 12.41 3.95
CA LEU A 166 8.45 11.14 3.22
C LEU A 166 9.82 10.45 3.22
N THR A 167 10.90 11.23 3.07
CA THR A 167 12.26 10.71 3.05
C THR A 167 12.62 9.98 4.34
N THR A 168 12.36 10.60 5.48
CA THR A 168 12.72 10.05 6.80
C THR A 168 11.80 8.91 7.22
N TRP A 169 10.49 9.08 7.02
CA TRP A 169 9.53 8.03 7.34
C TRP A 169 9.74 6.77 6.50
N PHE A 170 9.91 6.91 5.20
CA PHE A 170 10.17 5.75 4.33
C PHE A 170 11.57 5.17 4.49
N LEU A 171 12.56 5.96 4.92
CA LEU A 171 13.85 5.41 5.30
C LEU A 171 13.69 4.39 6.42
N ILE A 172 13.03 4.77 7.51
CA ILE A 172 12.87 3.91 8.68
C ILE A 172 11.86 2.78 8.40
N ALA A 173 10.68 3.12 7.86
CA ALA A 173 9.67 2.12 7.53
C ALA A 173 10.16 1.11 6.50
N GLY A 174 10.74 1.55 5.39
CA GLY A 174 11.23 0.68 4.33
C GLY A 174 12.36 -0.24 4.79
N PHE A 175 13.25 0.26 5.67
CA PHE A 175 14.35 -0.53 6.22
C PHE A 175 13.86 -1.58 7.23
N LEU A 176 12.86 -1.24 8.07
CA LEU A 176 12.34 -2.12 9.12
C LEU A 176 11.17 -3.02 8.64
N MET A 177 10.58 -2.72 7.48
CA MET A 177 9.45 -3.50 6.91
C MET A 177 9.71 -5.01 6.83
N PRO A 178 10.92 -5.50 6.49
CA PRO A 178 11.20 -6.94 6.49
C PRO A 178 10.93 -7.64 7.83
N LEU A 179 10.96 -6.92 8.98
CA LEU A 179 10.60 -7.50 10.28
C LEU A 179 9.14 -7.93 10.35
N LEU A 180 8.26 -7.21 9.67
CA LEU A 180 6.85 -7.57 9.55
C LEU A 180 6.60 -8.66 8.50
N LEU A 181 7.24 -8.54 7.33
CA LEU A 181 6.89 -9.31 6.15
C LEU A 181 7.52 -10.70 6.12
N ASN A 182 8.73 -10.88 6.72
CA ASN A 182 9.54 -12.06 6.49
C ASN A 182 9.55 -13.05 7.65
N PHE A 183 8.92 -12.73 8.78
CA PHE A 183 8.99 -13.56 9.99
C PHE A 183 7.68 -14.25 10.37
N GLY A 184 6.69 -14.24 9.46
CA GLY A 184 5.48 -15.05 9.57
C GLY A 184 4.28 -14.37 10.22
N LEU A 185 4.39 -13.10 10.62
CA LEU A 185 3.25 -12.35 11.17
C LEU A 185 2.09 -12.29 10.18
N MET A 186 2.39 -12.07 8.91
CA MET A 186 1.38 -11.99 7.85
C MET A 186 0.69 -13.33 7.61
N GLU A 187 1.45 -14.42 7.59
CA GLU A 187 0.93 -15.78 7.43
C GLU A 187 0.00 -16.15 8.59
N PHE A 188 0.39 -15.78 9.81
CA PHE A 188 -0.42 -16.02 11.00
C PHE A 188 -1.75 -15.26 10.94
N ILE A 189 -1.70 -13.92 10.83
CA ILE A 189 -2.90 -13.08 10.83
C ILE A 189 -3.77 -13.39 9.61
N GLY A 190 -3.16 -13.54 8.42
CA GLY A 190 -3.88 -13.89 7.20
C GLY A 190 -4.66 -15.21 7.30
N THR A 191 -4.08 -16.21 7.95
CA THR A 191 -4.77 -17.49 8.18
C THR A 191 -5.92 -17.34 9.18
N VAL A 192 -5.75 -16.58 10.26
CA VAL A 192 -6.80 -16.36 11.28
C VAL A 192 -7.98 -15.56 10.70
N VAL A 193 -7.71 -14.52 9.88
CA VAL A 193 -8.75 -13.66 9.31
C VAL A 193 -9.51 -14.31 8.14
N ARG A 194 -8.97 -15.38 7.55
CA ARG A 194 -9.57 -16.12 6.42
C ARG A 194 -11.06 -16.44 6.59
N GLY A 195 -11.47 -16.85 7.79
CA GLY A 195 -12.87 -17.20 8.09
C GLY A 195 -13.86 -16.05 7.97
N VAL A 196 -13.39 -14.82 7.99
CA VAL A 196 -14.17 -13.57 7.85
C VAL A 196 -14.25 -13.11 6.38
N MET A 197 -13.20 -13.38 5.60
CA MET A 197 -13.08 -12.85 4.23
C MET A 197 -14.18 -13.35 3.28
N ARG A 198 -14.50 -14.63 3.31
CA ARG A 198 -15.51 -15.22 2.41
C ARG A 198 -16.93 -14.69 2.64
N PRO A 199 -17.50 -14.73 3.86
CA PRO A 199 -18.86 -14.28 4.09
C PRO A 199 -19.02 -12.76 3.91
N LEU A 200 -18.05 -11.98 4.37
CA LEU A 200 -18.17 -10.52 4.40
C LEU A 200 -17.82 -9.87 3.05
N PHE A 201 -16.71 -10.25 2.45
CA PHE A 201 -16.16 -9.62 1.26
C PHE A 201 -16.32 -10.44 -0.03
N LYS A 202 -16.79 -11.69 0.08
CA LYS A 202 -16.90 -12.65 -1.05
C LYS A 202 -15.55 -12.91 -1.72
N LEU A 203 -14.47 -12.85 -0.95
CA LEU A 203 -13.11 -13.08 -1.41
C LEU A 203 -12.56 -14.37 -0.83
N PRO A 204 -11.62 -15.04 -1.51
CA PRO A 204 -10.91 -16.19 -0.96
C PRO A 204 -10.13 -15.78 0.28
N GLY A 205 -9.94 -16.70 1.23
CA GLY A 205 -9.22 -16.44 2.46
C GLY A 205 -7.79 -15.93 2.24
N ARG A 206 -7.17 -16.37 1.16
CA ARG A 206 -5.83 -15.98 0.74
C ARG A 206 -5.69 -14.46 0.51
N SER A 207 -6.75 -13.78 0.09
CA SER A 207 -6.76 -12.32 -0.10
C SER A 207 -6.52 -11.52 1.17
N SER A 208 -6.72 -12.14 2.36
CA SER A 208 -6.35 -11.50 3.62
C SER A 208 -4.85 -11.23 3.74
N ILE A 209 -4.01 -12.03 3.07
CA ILE A 209 -2.57 -11.82 3.03
C ILE A 209 -2.23 -10.57 2.21
N ASP A 210 -2.88 -10.38 1.07
CA ASP A 210 -2.69 -9.22 0.20
C ASP A 210 -3.12 -7.93 0.92
N ALA A 211 -4.31 -7.98 1.58
CA ALA A 211 -4.81 -6.87 2.37
C ALA A 211 -3.87 -6.49 3.52
N LEU A 212 -3.33 -7.49 4.24
CA LEU A 212 -2.39 -7.27 5.33
C LEU A 212 -1.03 -6.78 4.82
N ALA A 213 -0.56 -7.29 3.68
CA ALA A 213 0.67 -6.81 3.05
C ALA A 213 0.57 -5.33 2.68
N SER A 214 -0.58 -4.92 2.16
CA SER A 214 -0.89 -3.53 1.87
C SER A 214 -0.92 -2.68 3.14
N TRP A 215 -1.66 -3.12 4.14
CA TRP A 215 -1.90 -2.41 5.39
C TRP A 215 -0.64 -2.24 6.26
N MET A 216 0.19 -3.28 6.33
CA MET A 216 1.43 -3.28 7.11
C MET A 216 2.63 -2.76 6.32
N GLY A 217 2.59 -2.86 4.99
CA GLY A 217 3.68 -2.46 4.09
C GLY A 217 3.34 -1.18 3.32
N SER A 218 2.79 -1.36 2.13
CA SER A 218 2.29 -0.27 1.28
C SER A 218 1.22 -0.79 0.33
N GLY A 219 0.33 0.08 -0.14
CA GLY A 219 -0.70 -0.25 -1.12
C GLY A 219 -0.10 -0.85 -2.40
N THR A 220 1.08 -0.42 -2.79
CA THR A 220 1.81 -0.93 -3.96
C THR A 220 2.19 -2.40 -3.81
N VAL A 221 2.65 -2.82 -2.62
CA VAL A 221 3.00 -4.22 -2.32
C VAL A 221 1.75 -5.11 -2.41
N GLY A 222 0.62 -4.65 -1.87
CA GLY A 222 -0.65 -5.38 -1.99
C GLY A 222 -1.04 -5.62 -3.44
N VAL A 223 -0.98 -4.59 -4.30
CA VAL A 223 -1.29 -4.72 -5.73
C VAL A 223 -0.33 -5.65 -6.45
N LEU A 224 0.97 -5.62 -6.14
CA LEU A 224 1.95 -6.53 -6.74
C LEU A 224 1.67 -7.98 -6.38
N ILE A 225 1.39 -8.27 -5.10
CA ILE A 225 1.03 -9.61 -4.65
C ILE A 225 -0.26 -10.07 -5.36
N THR A 226 -1.29 -9.22 -5.37
CA THR A 226 -2.55 -9.51 -6.04
C THR A 226 -2.34 -9.82 -7.53
N THR A 227 -1.49 -9.06 -8.22
CA THR A 227 -1.15 -9.29 -9.62
C THR A 227 -0.51 -10.65 -9.81
N GLN A 228 0.50 -11.01 -9.00
CA GLN A 228 1.17 -12.30 -9.06
C GLN A 228 0.20 -13.46 -8.77
N GLN A 229 -0.68 -13.31 -7.77
CA GLN A 229 -1.68 -14.32 -7.43
C GLN A 229 -2.70 -14.49 -8.55
N TYR A 230 -3.12 -13.41 -9.21
CA TYR A 230 -4.01 -13.46 -10.37
C TYR A 230 -3.34 -14.15 -11.55
N GLU A 231 -2.13 -13.76 -11.94
CA GLU A 231 -1.37 -14.36 -13.02
C GLU A 231 -1.03 -15.84 -12.76
N SER A 232 -0.93 -16.22 -11.48
CA SER A 232 -0.72 -17.61 -11.06
C SER A 232 -2.01 -18.42 -10.90
N GLY A 233 -3.19 -17.88 -11.24
CA GLY A 233 -4.46 -18.61 -11.23
C GLY A 233 -5.08 -18.81 -9.84
N PHE A 234 -4.68 -18.01 -8.82
CA PHE A 234 -5.25 -18.08 -7.49
C PHE A 234 -6.45 -17.16 -7.30
N TYR A 235 -6.62 -16.16 -8.14
CA TYR A 235 -7.76 -15.24 -8.14
C TYR A 235 -8.47 -15.22 -9.48
N THR A 236 -9.78 -14.98 -9.45
CA THR A 236 -10.54 -14.65 -10.65
C THR A 236 -10.31 -13.19 -11.06
N LYS A 237 -10.68 -12.82 -12.28
CA LYS A 237 -10.67 -11.42 -12.78
C LYS A 237 -11.36 -10.48 -11.80
N ARG A 238 -12.53 -10.90 -11.30
CA ARG A 238 -13.33 -10.13 -10.35
C ARG A 238 -12.63 -10.01 -9.00
N GLU A 239 -12.17 -11.12 -8.43
CA GLU A 239 -11.49 -11.15 -7.13
C GLU A 239 -10.23 -10.27 -7.16
N ALA A 240 -9.36 -10.41 -8.16
CA ALA A 240 -8.17 -9.59 -8.33
C ALA A 240 -8.51 -8.09 -8.46
N SER A 241 -9.56 -7.76 -9.23
CA SER A 241 -10.02 -6.38 -9.39
C SER A 241 -10.53 -5.79 -8.07
N VAL A 242 -11.29 -6.58 -7.30
CA VAL A 242 -11.78 -6.16 -5.98
C VAL A 242 -10.63 -5.97 -4.99
N ILE A 243 -9.70 -6.92 -4.91
CA ILE A 243 -8.58 -6.86 -3.97
C ILE A 243 -7.71 -5.63 -4.28
N ALA A 244 -7.30 -5.45 -5.52
CA ALA A 244 -6.44 -4.35 -5.92
C ALA A 244 -7.06 -2.96 -5.68
N THR A 245 -8.39 -2.81 -5.76
CA THR A 245 -9.07 -1.52 -5.65
C THR A 245 -9.71 -1.25 -4.29
N ASN A 246 -9.90 -2.27 -3.44
CA ASN A 246 -10.56 -2.10 -2.13
C ASN A 246 -9.72 -2.53 -0.94
N PHE A 247 -8.61 -3.23 -1.16
CA PHE A 247 -7.76 -3.74 -0.09
C PHE A 247 -6.31 -3.25 -0.18
N SER A 248 -5.99 -2.37 -1.15
CA SER A 248 -4.71 -1.66 -1.23
C SER A 248 -4.65 -0.49 -0.25
N ILE A 249 -4.88 -0.79 1.02
CA ILE A 249 -5.02 0.18 2.10
C ILE A 249 -3.67 0.86 2.36
N ALA A 250 -3.70 2.17 2.61
CA ALA A 250 -2.51 2.91 3.03
C ALA A 250 -1.96 2.36 4.36
N SER A 251 -0.65 2.35 4.50
CA SER A 251 -0.01 1.85 5.72
C SER A 251 -0.37 2.70 6.94
N ILE A 252 -0.29 2.09 8.12
CA ILE A 252 -0.49 2.78 9.40
C ILE A 252 0.52 3.93 9.56
N ALA A 253 1.78 3.69 9.15
CA ALA A 253 2.82 4.70 9.17
C ALA A 253 2.46 5.92 8.30
N PHE A 254 1.93 5.70 7.09
CA PHE A 254 1.48 6.78 6.23
C PHE A 254 0.23 7.48 6.77
N SER A 255 -0.68 6.74 7.38
CA SER A 255 -1.86 7.31 8.05
C SER A 255 -1.48 8.26 9.18
N LEU A 256 -0.47 7.89 9.98
CA LEU A 256 0.10 8.77 11.01
C LEU A 256 0.75 10.03 10.42
N LEU A 257 1.48 9.86 9.31
CA LEU A 257 2.09 10.98 8.61
C LEU A 257 1.02 11.99 8.19
N VAL A 258 -0.05 11.54 7.54
CA VAL A 258 -1.13 12.40 7.03
C VAL A 258 -1.82 13.15 8.17
N ILE A 259 -2.20 12.46 9.26
CA ILE A 259 -2.92 13.09 10.36
C ILE A 259 -2.05 14.07 11.15
N ASN A 260 -0.74 13.79 11.28
CA ASN A 260 0.21 14.71 11.89
C ASN A 260 0.47 15.94 11.01
N PHE A 261 0.65 15.73 9.70
CA PHE A 261 0.86 16.83 8.75
C PHE A 261 -0.29 17.85 8.76
N ILE A 262 -1.53 17.37 8.85
CA ILE A 262 -2.71 18.22 8.89
C ILE A 262 -2.97 18.83 10.31
N GLY A 263 -2.05 18.60 11.25
CA GLY A 263 -2.12 19.16 12.61
C GLY A 263 -3.11 18.47 13.54
N MET A 264 -3.53 17.24 13.23
CA MET A 264 -4.55 16.49 13.98
C MET A 264 -3.99 15.20 14.63
N GLY A 265 -2.69 15.14 14.91
CA GLY A 265 -2.03 13.95 15.47
C GLY A 265 -2.61 13.48 16.80
N HIS A 266 -3.12 14.40 17.63
CA HIS A 266 -3.81 14.10 18.88
C HIS A 266 -5.10 13.29 18.71
N MET A 267 -5.72 13.30 17.50
CA MET A 267 -6.93 12.56 17.15
C MET A 267 -6.63 11.24 16.41
N PHE A 268 -5.39 10.76 16.41
CA PHE A 268 -4.99 9.59 15.63
C PHE A 268 -5.88 8.36 15.84
N VAL A 269 -6.24 8.04 17.07
CA VAL A 269 -7.05 6.84 17.38
C VAL A 269 -8.45 6.97 16.76
N GLN A 270 -9.11 8.12 16.94
CA GLN A 270 -10.44 8.41 16.38
C GLN A 270 -10.41 8.40 14.84
N PHE A 271 -9.40 9.03 14.27
CA PHE A 271 -9.12 9.04 12.84
C PHE A 271 -8.97 7.62 12.30
N TYR A 272 -8.15 6.81 12.95
CA TYR A 272 -7.85 5.47 12.48
C TYR A 272 -9.07 4.53 12.57
N ILE A 273 -9.87 4.64 13.63
CA ILE A 273 -11.16 3.95 13.76
C ILE A 273 -12.10 4.38 12.60
N THR A 274 -12.16 5.68 12.31
CA THR A 274 -12.97 6.21 11.21
C THR A 274 -12.55 5.62 9.86
N VAL A 275 -11.26 5.60 9.57
CA VAL A 275 -10.70 5.00 8.34
C VAL A 275 -11.05 3.52 8.23
N ILE A 276 -10.92 2.75 9.31
CA ILE A 276 -11.28 1.33 9.34
C ILE A 276 -12.78 1.14 9.08
N VAL A 277 -13.64 1.84 9.80
CA VAL A 277 -15.10 1.70 9.65
C VAL A 277 -15.54 2.08 8.24
N ALA A 278 -15.12 3.23 7.74
CA ALA A 278 -15.48 3.69 6.40
C ALA A 278 -14.89 2.76 5.32
N GLY A 279 -13.64 2.32 5.48
CA GLY A 279 -12.97 1.39 4.57
C GLY A 279 -13.66 0.03 4.49
N VAL A 280 -14.05 -0.55 5.63
CA VAL A 280 -14.77 -1.84 5.69
C VAL A 280 -16.14 -1.72 5.02
N ILE A 281 -16.91 -0.67 5.30
CA ILE A 281 -18.20 -0.45 4.67
C ILE A 281 -18.06 -0.30 3.15
N ALA A 282 -17.08 0.47 2.69
CA ALA A 282 -16.77 0.60 1.27
C ALA A 282 -16.39 -0.74 0.63
N ALA A 283 -15.52 -1.53 1.30
CA ALA A 283 -15.10 -2.85 0.84
C ALA A 283 -16.27 -3.87 0.78
N ILE A 284 -17.33 -3.67 1.56
CA ILE A 284 -18.54 -4.47 1.48
C ILE A 284 -19.42 -4.02 0.31
N ILE A 285 -19.61 -2.72 0.10
CA ILE A 285 -20.58 -2.18 -0.86
C ILE A 285 -20.01 -2.20 -2.29
N ILE A 286 -18.81 -1.67 -2.50
CA ILE A 286 -18.25 -1.41 -3.84
C ILE A 286 -18.11 -2.67 -4.70
N PRO A 287 -17.69 -3.85 -4.18
CA PRO A 287 -17.66 -5.07 -4.99
C PRO A 287 -19.03 -5.54 -5.50
N ARG A 288 -20.13 -4.99 -4.94
CA ARG A 288 -21.51 -5.35 -5.28
C ARG A 288 -22.14 -4.43 -6.31
N ILE A 289 -21.47 -3.32 -6.66
CA ILE A 289 -21.92 -2.34 -7.66
C ILE A 289 -21.00 -2.32 -8.89
N PRO A 290 -21.51 -1.92 -10.09
CA PRO A 290 -20.64 -1.73 -11.26
C PRO A 290 -19.56 -0.65 -11.02
N PRO A 291 -18.36 -0.77 -11.56
CA PRO A 291 -17.91 -1.75 -12.56
C PRO A 291 -17.50 -3.12 -11.99
N LEU A 292 -17.16 -3.22 -10.69
CA LEU A 292 -16.61 -4.45 -10.10
C LEU A 292 -17.59 -5.63 -10.13
N SER A 293 -18.88 -5.40 -9.89
CA SER A 293 -19.89 -6.47 -9.93
C SER A 293 -20.08 -7.09 -11.31
N ARG A 294 -19.67 -6.39 -12.38
CA ARG A 294 -19.77 -6.86 -13.77
C ARG A 294 -18.51 -7.55 -14.28
N LYS A 295 -17.42 -7.57 -13.48
CA LYS A 295 -16.22 -8.31 -13.86
C LYS A 295 -16.50 -9.79 -13.84
N GLU A 296 -15.95 -10.50 -14.86
CA GLU A 296 -16.10 -11.94 -15.03
C GLU A 296 -15.44 -12.70 -13.87
N ASP A 297 -16.03 -13.82 -13.51
CA ASP A 297 -15.53 -14.69 -12.44
C ASP A 297 -14.66 -15.83 -13.02
N ASN A 298 -13.77 -15.47 -13.97
CA ASN A 298 -12.87 -16.36 -14.67
C ASN A 298 -11.43 -16.17 -14.20
N TYR A 299 -10.70 -17.27 -14.06
CA TYR A 299 -9.27 -17.27 -13.76
C TYR A 299 -8.44 -16.80 -14.96
N TYR A 300 -7.16 -16.47 -14.70
CA TYR A 300 -6.24 -16.11 -15.78
C TYR A 300 -6.05 -17.28 -16.73
N GLU A 301 -6.27 -17.04 -18.02
CA GLU A 301 -6.40 -18.11 -19.04
C GLU A 301 -5.14 -19.01 -19.14
N LEU A 302 -3.95 -18.44 -18.98
CA LEU A 302 -2.69 -19.19 -19.09
C LEU A 302 -2.41 -20.10 -17.90
N ALA A 303 -2.94 -19.78 -16.70
CA ALA A 303 -2.66 -20.51 -15.48
C ALA A 303 -3.81 -21.45 -15.06
N GLY A 304 -5.06 -21.11 -15.43
CA GLY A 304 -6.24 -21.83 -14.96
C GLY A 304 -6.47 -21.69 -13.47
N LYS A 305 -7.33 -22.54 -12.89
CA LYS A 305 -7.64 -22.53 -11.46
C LYS A 305 -6.58 -23.31 -10.69
N GLN A 306 -5.88 -22.65 -9.77
CA GLN A 306 -4.82 -23.24 -8.93
C GLN A 306 -5.16 -23.27 -7.42
N ILE A 307 -6.39 -22.93 -7.03
CA ILE A 307 -6.75 -22.86 -5.62
C ILE A 307 -7.17 -24.22 -5.05
N ALA A 308 -6.47 -24.64 -3.97
CA ALA A 308 -7.00 -25.54 -2.96
C ALA A 308 -6.83 -24.83 -1.59
N GLU A 309 -7.91 -24.30 -1.02
CA GLU A 309 -7.88 -23.50 0.23
C GLU A 309 -8.40 -24.27 1.44
N GLU A 310 -8.25 -25.56 1.51
CA GLU A 310 -8.76 -26.33 2.64
C GLU A 310 -7.72 -26.42 3.76
N VAL A 311 -8.16 -26.10 4.99
CA VAL A 311 -7.38 -26.42 6.19
C VAL A 311 -7.30 -27.92 6.27
N PRO A 312 -6.11 -28.53 6.37
CA PRO A 312 -5.97 -29.99 6.45
C PRO A 312 -6.87 -30.57 7.54
N THR A 313 -7.56 -31.67 7.23
CA THR A 313 -8.42 -32.37 8.16
C THR A 313 -7.61 -32.79 9.40
N GLY A 314 -8.07 -32.37 10.58
CA GLY A 314 -7.40 -32.70 11.86
C GLY A 314 -6.54 -31.58 12.44
N LYS A 315 -6.32 -30.45 11.72
CA LYS A 315 -5.62 -29.27 12.27
C LYS A 315 -6.60 -28.17 12.64
N THR A 316 -6.37 -27.51 13.79
CA THR A 316 -7.08 -26.27 14.11
C THR A 316 -6.52 -25.12 13.27
N GLN A 317 -7.37 -24.14 12.93
CA GLN A 317 -6.98 -22.94 12.18
C GLN A 317 -5.78 -22.23 12.81
N PHE A 318 -5.76 -22.14 14.14
CA PHE A 318 -4.67 -21.50 14.89
C PHE A 318 -3.34 -22.26 14.75
N ARG A 319 -3.35 -23.59 14.89
CA ARG A 319 -2.15 -24.42 14.73
C ARG A 319 -1.59 -24.30 13.32
N PHE A 320 -2.46 -24.37 12.32
CA PHE A 320 -2.07 -24.20 10.93
C PHE A 320 -1.48 -22.80 10.64
N ALA A 321 -2.05 -21.74 11.25
CA ALA A 321 -1.52 -20.38 11.18
C ALA A 321 -0.11 -20.28 11.78
N MET A 322 0.11 -20.90 12.94
CA MET A 322 1.42 -20.95 13.59
C MET A 322 2.44 -21.73 12.76
N GLU A 323 2.07 -22.89 12.22
CA GLU A 323 2.95 -23.69 11.36
C GLU A 323 3.42 -22.87 10.15
N LYS A 324 2.51 -22.16 9.47
CA LYS A 324 2.86 -21.25 8.36
C LYS A 324 3.78 -20.10 8.77
N ALA A 325 3.51 -19.52 9.93
CA ALA A 325 4.35 -18.43 10.44
C ALA A 325 5.78 -18.90 10.73
N VAL A 326 5.93 -20.04 11.38
CA VAL A 326 7.24 -20.62 11.70
C VAL A 326 7.98 -21.07 10.44
N ALA A 327 7.26 -21.66 9.46
CA ALA A 327 7.83 -22.02 8.17
C ALA A 327 8.39 -20.78 7.45
N ARG A 328 7.64 -19.69 7.42
CA ARG A 328 8.10 -18.42 6.82
C ARG A 328 9.36 -17.87 7.51
N ALA A 329 9.38 -17.88 8.85
CA ALA A 329 10.56 -17.44 9.60
C ALA A 329 11.80 -18.32 9.35
N ALA A 330 11.61 -19.61 9.09
CA ALA A 330 12.70 -20.54 8.76
C ALA A 330 13.37 -20.23 7.42
N GLU A 331 12.64 -19.65 6.46
CA GLU A 331 13.20 -19.24 5.16
C GLU A 331 14.25 -18.13 5.29
N VAL A 332 14.18 -17.32 6.34
CA VAL A 332 15.14 -16.24 6.58
C VAL A 332 16.45 -16.82 7.13
N LYS A 333 17.42 -17.03 6.27
CA LYS A 333 18.71 -17.65 6.60
C LYS A 333 19.78 -16.66 7.07
N SER A 334 19.66 -15.36 6.73
CA SER A 334 20.69 -14.38 6.96
C SER A 334 20.15 -12.98 7.27
N ILE A 335 20.75 -12.30 8.23
CA ILE A 335 20.49 -10.88 8.51
C ILE A 335 20.86 -10.02 7.29
N SER A 336 21.90 -10.39 6.55
CA SER A 336 22.31 -9.69 5.33
C SER A 336 21.19 -9.62 4.28
N SER A 337 20.37 -10.66 4.16
CA SER A 337 19.21 -10.64 3.25
C SER A 337 18.14 -9.63 3.67
N ILE A 338 17.93 -9.47 4.98
CA ILE A 338 16.98 -8.50 5.54
C ILE A 338 17.47 -7.07 5.28
N VAL A 339 18.74 -6.80 5.59
CA VAL A 339 19.38 -5.50 5.35
C VAL A 339 19.31 -5.16 3.87
N LYS A 340 19.63 -6.11 2.99
CA LYS A 340 19.55 -5.92 1.54
C LYS A 340 18.13 -5.57 1.09
N SER A 341 17.11 -6.29 1.55
CA SER A 341 15.70 -5.99 1.24
C SER A 341 15.31 -4.60 1.76
N GLY A 342 15.70 -4.25 2.98
CA GLY A 342 15.44 -2.92 3.55
C GLY A 342 16.04 -1.80 2.71
N VAL A 343 17.33 -1.93 2.34
CA VAL A 343 18.02 -0.96 1.46
C VAL A 343 17.33 -0.87 0.09
N GLN A 344 16.96 -2.00 -0.50
CA GLN A 344 16.24 -2.02 -1.79
C GLN A 344 14.90 -1.29 -1.70
N ASN A 345 14.12 -1.50 -0.64
CA ASN A 345 12.86 -0.78 -0.41
C ASN A 345 13.08 0.74 -0.33
N VAL A 346 14.10 1.18 0.43
CA VAL A 346 14.41 2.62 0.54
C VAL A 346 14.82 3.21 -0.80
N ILE A 347 15.69 2.53 -1.55
CA ILE A 347 16.14 2.98 -2.87
C ILE A 347 14.94 3.04 -3.84
N ASP A 348 14.05 2.05 -3.83
CA ASP A 348 12.88 2.04 -4.70
C ASP A 348 11.96 3.24 -4.43
N ILE A 349 11.75 3.58 -3.16
CA ILE A 349 10.95 4.74 -2.77
C ILE A 349 11.66 6.05 -3.16
N TRP A 350 12.92 6.22 -2.78
CA TRP A 350 13.64 7.47 -3.01
C TRP A 350 13.87 7.78 -4.50
N PHE A 351 14.22 6.77 -5.28
CA PHE A 351 14.51 6.93 -6.72
C PHE A 351 13.28 6.67 -7.60
N GLY A 352 12.32 5.87 -7.14
CA GLY A 352 11.13 5.50 -7.89
C GLY A 352 9.94 6.41 -7.63
N LEU A 353 9.58 6.59 -6.36
CA LEU A 353 8.37 7.30 -5.94
C LEU A 353 8.58 8.81 -5.78
N LEU A 354 9.58 9.25 -5.01
CA LEU A 354 9.73 10.67 -4.67
C LEU A 354 9.90 11.61 -5.86
N PRO A 355 10.58 11.24 -6.98
CA PRO A 355 10.58 12.07 -8.18
C PRO A 355 9.17 12.29 -8.75
N LEU A 356 8.30 11.27 -8.67
CA LEU A 356 6.92 11.38 -9.14
C LEU A 356 6.08 12.25 -8.21
N VAL A 357 6.27 12.11 -6.90
CA VAL A 357 5.62 12.97 -5.89
C VAL A 357 5.99 14.44 -6.14
N MET A 358 7.28 14.74 -6.35
CA MET A 358 7.70 16.11 -6.67
C MET A 358 7.08 16.60 -7.98
N GLY A 359 7.09 15.80 -9.04
CA GLY A 359 6.56 16.20 -10.35
C GLY A 359 5.04 16.33 -10.36
N LEU A 360 4.33 15.29 -9.97
CA LEU A 360 2.86 15.27 -9.95
C LEU A 360 2.29 16.18 -8.86
N GLY A 361 2.92 16.18 -7.67
CA GLY A 361 2.49 17.00 -6.55
C GLY A 361 2.58 18.50 -6.90
N THR A 362 3.71 18.96 -7.44
CA THR A 362 3.85 20.35 -7.85
C THR A 362 2.84 20.73 -8.94
N ILE A 363 2.63 19.87 -9.95
CA ILE A 363 1.62 20.13 -11.00
C ILE A 363 0.21 20.20 -10.38
N ALA A 364 -0.14 19.27 -9.52
CA ALA A 364 -1.45 19.24 -8.89
C ALA A 364 -1.70 20.48 -8.04
N LEU A 365 -0.68 20.93 -7.27
CA LEU A 365 -0.78 22.15 -6.48
C LEU A 365 -0.82 23.43 -7.37
N ILE A 366 -0.09 23.47 -8.49
CA ILE A 366 -0.21 24.56 -9.47
C ILE A 366 -1.63 24.61 -10.03
N ILE A 367 -2.20 23.46 -10.40
CA ILE A 367 -3.59 23.39 -10.89
C ILE A 367 -4.57 23.81 -9.81
N ALA A 368 -4.35 23.40 -8.57
CA ALA A 368 -5.22 23.72 -7.45
C ALA A 368 -5.19 25.21 -7.11
N GLU A 369 -4.00 25.81 -7.07
CA GLU A 369 -3.79 27.20 -6.64
C GLU A 369 -4.10 28.21 -7.75
N PHE A 370 -3.66 27.92 -8.97
CA PHE A 370 -3.71 28.90 -10.07
C PHE A 370 -4.80 28.65 -11.11
N THR A 371 -5.61 27.57 -10.95
CA THR A 371 -6.70 27.27 -11.88
C THR A 371 -7.97 26.87 -11.14
N PRO A 372 -9.15 27.11 -11.71
CA PRO A 372 -10.41 26.71 -11.12
C PRO A 372 -10.76 25.22 -11.34
N VAL A 373 -9.85 24.43 -11.90
CA VAL A 373 -10.15 23.03 -12.33
C VAL A 373 -10.66 22.18 -11.18
N PHE A 374 -9.95 22.12 -10.06
CA PHE A 374 -10.39 21.32 -8.91
C PHE A 374 -11.65 21.90 -8.26
N HIS A 375 -11.83 23.23 -8.24
CA HIS A 375 -13.07 23.86 -7.78
C HIS A 375 -14.26 23.46 -8.66
N ILE A 376 -14.11 23.46 -9.99
CA ILE A 376 -15.16 23.06 -10.93
C ILE A 376 -15.49 21.57 -10.75
N LEU A 377 -14.49 20.70 -10.72
CA LEU A 377 -14.68 19.26 -10.56
C LEU A 377 -15.24 18.91 -9.17
N ALA A 378 -14.89 19.68 -8.16
CA ALA A 378 -15.35 19.50 -6.79
C ALA A 378 -16.70 20.15 -6.48
N TYR A 379 -17.21 21.02 -7.38
CA TYR A 379 -18.45 21.75 -7.18
C TYR A 379 -19.63 20.88 -6.71
N PRO A 380 -19.84 19.64 -7.20
CA PRO A 380 -20.90 18.76 -6.72
C PRO A 380 -20.78 18.36 -5.25
N PHE A 381 -19.58 18.44 -4.67
CA PHE A 381 -19.36 18.11 -3.26
C PHE A 381 -19.66 19.28 -2.30
N VAL A 382 -19.60 20.53 -2.78
CA VAL A 382 -19.88 21.71 -1.95
C VAL A 382 -21.26 21.66 -1.28
N PRO A 383 -22.39 21.43 -2.01
CA PRO A 383 -23.70 21.35 -1.37
C PRO A 383 -23.80 20.18 -0.39
N LEU A 384 -23.14 19.05 -0.67
CA LEU A 384 -23.10 17.90 0.23
C LEU A 384 -22.39 18.23 1.55
N LEU A 385 -21.23 18.89 1.48
CA LEU A 385 -20.47 19.32 2.65
C LEU A 385 -21.24 20.38 3.45
N LYS A 386 -21.86 21.35 2.78
CA LYS A 386 -22.73 22.36 3.43
C LYS A 386 -23.94 21.73 4.12
N TRP A 387 -24.62 20.80 3.46
CA TRP A 387 -25.74 20.06 4.05
C TRP A 387 -25.34 19.27 5.29
N ALA A 388 -24.13 18.74 5.30
CA ALA A 388 -23.54 18.03 6.44
C ALA A 388 -22.94 18.97 7.50
N ASN A 389 -23.12 20.29 7.40
CA ASN A 389 -22.58 21.32 8.29
C ASN A 389 -21.04 21.26 8.45
N ILE A 390 -20.32 20.93 7.37
CA ILE A 390 -18.87 20.98 7.36
C ILE A 390 -18.43 22.44 7.14
N PRO A 391 -17.66 23.04 8.09
CA PRO A 391 -17.11 24.37 7.93
C PRO A 391 -16.17 24.45 6.71
N GLU A 392 -16.03 25.64 6.13
CA GLU A 392 -15.11 25.88 5.00
C GLU A 392 -15.33 24.89 3.83
N ALA A 393 -16.62 24.56 3.56
CA ALA A 393 -17.00 23.53 2.58
C ALA A 393 -16.48 23.81 1.17
N SER A 394 -16.34 25.09 0.79
CA SER A 394 -15.84 25.49 -0.54
C SER A 394 -14.35 25.24 -0.69
N GLU A 395 -13.58 25.52 0.34
CA GLU A 395 -12.15 25.30 0.44
C GLU A 395 -11.80 23.81 0.58
N ALA A 396 -12.65 23.06 1.29
CA ALA A 396 -12.49 21.62 1.51
C ALA A 396 -12.83 20.78 0.27
N ALA A 397 -13.78 21.22 -0.56
CA ALA A 397 -14.29 20.43 -1.68
C ALA A 397 -13.19 19.96 -2.67
N PRO A 398 -12.17 20.77 -3.07
CA PRO A 398 -11.09 20.30 -3.92
C PRO A 398 -10.33 19.09 -3.39
N ALA A 399 -10.19 18.98 -2.05
CA ALA A 399 -9.56 17.83 -1.42
C ALA A 399 -10.31 16.51 -1.69
N MET A 400 -11.62 16.56 -1.98
CA MET A 400 -12.42 15.36 -2.30
C MET A 400 -12.02 14.72 -3.63
N ILE A 401 -11.42 15.47 -4.56
CA ILE A 401 -11.08 15.03 -5.92
C ILE A 401 -9.58 14.88 -6.12
N VAL A 402 -8.78 15.76 -5.53
CA VAL A 402 -7.32 15.77 -5.75
C VAL A 402 -6.65 14.47 -5.30
N GLY A 403 -7.26 13.74 -4.36
CA GLY A 403 -6.81 12.43 -3.91
C GLY A 403 -6.68 11.39 -5.04
N PHE A 404 -7.37 11.59 -6.18
CA PHE A 404 -7.18 10.74 -7.34
C PHE A 404 -5.79 10.89 -7.97
N ALA A 405 -5.20 12.07 -7.89
CA ALA A 405 -3.84 12.28 -8.39
C ALA A 405 -2.80 11.66 -7.44
N ASP A 406 -2.89 12.01 -6.15
CA ASP A 406 -1.99 11.52 -5.13
C ASP A 406 -2.66 11.50 -3.75
N MET A 407 -2.33 10.49 -2.94
CA MET A 407 -2.93 10.24 -1.63
C MET A 407 -2.64 11.35 -0.61
N PHE A 408 -1.51 12.03 -0.71
CA PHE A 408 -1.10 13.06 0.24
C PHE A 408 -1.67 14.45 -0.08
N LEU A 409 -1.98 14.73 -1.34
CA LEU A 409 -2.44 16.05 -1.77
C LEU A 409 -3.70 16.56 -1.05
N PRO A 410 -4.70 15.73 -0.68
CA PRO A 410 -5.80 16.19 0.16
C PRO A 410 -5.33 16.77 1.49
N ALA A 411 -4.31 16.17 2.11
CA ALA A 411 -3.75 16.66 3.37
C ALA A 411 -3.04 18.02 3.18
N VAL A 412 -2.35 18.21 2.05
CA VAL A 412 -1.73 19.51 1.71
C VAL A 412 -2.79 20.61 1.61
N ILE A 413 -3.89 20.36 0.89
CA ILE A 413 -5.02 21.32 0.83
C ILE A 413 -5.62 21.52 2.21
N GLY A 414 -5.85 20.43 2.95
CA GLY A 414 -6.45 20.46 4.28
C GLY A 414 -5.62 21.18 5.32
N SER A 415 -4.29 21.22 5.18
CA SER A 415 -3.42 21.90 6.16
C SER A 415 -3.64 23.41 6.24
N GLY A 416 -4.18 24.02 5.18
CA GLY A 416 -4.56 25.43 5.14
C GLY A 416 -5.94 25.76 5.71
N ILE A 417 -6.72 24.75 6.14
CA ILE A 417 -8.08 24.91 6.67
C ILE A 417 -8.04 25.11 8.18
N GLU A 418 -8.79 26.07 8.70
CA GLU A 418 -8.80 26.40 10.13
C GLU A 418 -9.58 25.36 10.96
N SER A 419 -10.72 24.89 10.46
CA SER A 419 -11.61 23.95 11.13
C SER A 419 -10.98 22.57 11.35
N GLU A 420 -10.80 22.17 12.60
CA GLU A 420 -10.31 20.83 12.95
C GLU A 420 -11.22 19.70 12.45
N LEU A 421 -12.55 19.88 12.55
CA LEU A 421 -13.53 18.95 12.02
C LEU A 421 -13.32 18.73 10.53
N THR A 422 -13.12 19.80 9.77
CA THR A 422 -12.92 19.73 8.30
C THR A 422 -11.58 19.08 7.95
N ARG A 423 -10.51 19.42 8.67
CA ARG A 423 -9.21 18.77 8.54
C ARG A 423 -9.28 17.27 8.81
N PHE A 424 -9.99 16.87 9.86
CA PHE A 424 -10.21 15.46 10.19
C PHE A 424 -10.95 14.70 9.08
N VAL A 425 -12.01 15.31 8.50
CA VAL A 425 -12.77 14.73 7.39
C VAL A 425 -11.88 14.55 6.16
N ILE A 426 -11.09 15.55 5.80
CA ILE A 426 -10.16 15.50 4.66
C ILE A 426 -9.11 14.40 4.85
N ALA A 427 -8.45 14.36 6.02
CA ALA A 427 -7.46 13.35 6.32
C ALA A 427 -8.05 11.93 6.25
N SER A 428 -9.22 11.71 6.84
CA SER A 428 -9.89 10.41 6.84
C SER A 428 -10.30 9.98 5.43
N LEU A 429 -10.77 10.93 4.61
CA LEU A 429 -11.17 10.66 3.24
C LEU A 429 -9.98 10.28 2.36
N SER A 430 -8.86 11.00 2.46
CA SER A 430 -7.66 10.70 1.67
C SER A 430 -7.20 9.25 1.88
N MET A 431 -7.29 8.73 3.12
CA MET A 431 -6.90 7.34 3.43
C MET A 431 -7.91 6.31 2.91
N THR A 432 -9.18 6.67 2.76
CA THR A 432 -10.23 5.72 2.35
C THR A 432 -10.47 5.66 0.84
N GLN A 433 -9.94 6.61 0.07
CA GLN A 433 -10.09 6.66 -1.39
C GLN A 433 -9.34 5.54 -2.12
N LEU A 434 -8.18 5.13 -1.65
CA LEU A 434 -7.31 4.00 -2.07
C LEU A 434 -6.81 4.02 -3.52
N ILE A 435 -7.46 4.72 -4.45
CA ILE A 435 -7.09 4.75 -5.86
C ILE A 435 -6.49 6.11 -6.18
N TYR A 436 -5.19 6.15 -6.16
CA TYR A 436 -4.39 7.30 -6.57
C TYR A 436 -3.44 6.89 -7.69
N ILE A 437 -3.36 7.74 -8.71
CA ILE A 437 -2.63 7.42 -9.94
C ILE A 437 -1.13 7.33 -9.70
N SER A 438 -0.58 8.14 -8.79
CA SER A 438 0.86 8.18 -8.50
C SER A 438 1.47 6.83 -8.10
N GLU A 439 0.69 5.95 -7.47
CA GLU A 439 1.17 4.67 -6.98
C GLU A 439 0.30 3.49 -7.43
N VAL A 440 -0.84 3.27 -6.73
CA VAL A 440 -1.72 2.12 -6.91
C VAL A 440 -2.31 2.08 -8.31
N GLY A 441 -2.76 3.23 -8.82
CA GLY A 441 -3.39 3.31 -10.13
C GLY A 441 -2.47 2.89 -11.27
N ILE A 442 -1.22 3.31 -11.25
CA ILE A 442 -0.26 2.92 -12.28
C ILE A 442 0.09 1.44 -12.23
N LEU A 443 0.22 0.87 -11.02
CA LEU A 443 0.50 -0.56 -10.90
C LEU A 443 -0.65 -1.39 -11.45
N ILE A 444 -1.89 -1.01 -11.14
CA ILE A 444 -3.08 -1.67 -11.70
C ILE A 444 -3.08 -1.57 -13.23
N LEU A 445 -2.84 -0.37 -13.80
CA LEU A 445 -2.81 -0.18 -15.26
C LEU A 445 -1.69 -0.94 -15.96
N ARG A 446 -0.57 -1.20 -15.27
CA ARG A 446 0.55 -1.99 -15.80
C ARG A 446 0.37 -3.50 -15.61
N SER A 447 -0.49 -3.90 -14.69
CA SER A 447 -0.76 -5.30 -14.39
C SER A 447 -1.67 -5.96 -15.43
N LYS A 448 -1.88 -7.27 -15.29
CA LYS A 448 -2.88 -8.02 -16.07
C LYS A 448 -4.28 -7.97 -15.44
N ILE A 449 -4.43 -7.29 -14.31
CA ILE A 449 -5.74 -7.11 -13.66
C ILE A 449 -6.64 -6.30 -14.59
N PRO A 450 -7.86 -6.78 -14.91
CA PRO A 450 -8.71 -6.19 -15.95
C PRO A 450 -9.47 -4.93 -15.43
N ILE A 451 -8.73 -3.90 -15.05
CA ILE A 451 -9.23 -2.58 -14.61
C ILE A 451 -8.74 -1.51 -15.59
N SER A 452 -9.67 -0.81 -16.22
CA SER A 452 -9.37 0.34 -17.08
C SER A 452 -9.20 1.62 -16.27
N PHE A 453 -8.64 2.66 -16.90
CA PHE A 453 -8.54 3.99 -16.28
C PHE A 453 -9.93 4.53 -15.89
N LEU A 454 -10.94 4.33 -16.74
CA LEU A 454 -12.31 4.76 -16.45
C LEU A 454 -12.91 3.99 -15.27
N ASP A 455 -12.67 2.68 -15.17
CA ASP A 455 -13.07 1.90 -14.00
C ASP A 455 -12.48 2.48 -12.70
N MET A 456 -11.20 2.89 -12.73
CA MET A 456 -10.55 3.49 -11.57
C MET A 456 -11.17 4.81 -11.16
N VAL A 457 -11.47 5.69 -12.13
CA VAL A 457 -12.19 6.96 -11.86
C VAL A 457 -13.55 6.68 -11.23
N ILE A 458 -14.31 5.74 -11.79
CA ILE A 458 -15.63 5.39 -11.26
C ILE A 458 -15.52 4.82 -9.83
N ILE A 459 -14.60 3.89 -9.59
CA ILE A 459 -14.41 3.27 -8.27
C ILE A 459 -13.93 4.33 -7.26
N PHE A 460 -13.02 5.23 -7.64
CA PHE A 460 -12.58 6.35 -6.80
C PHE A 460 -13.76 7.23 -6.37
N LEU A 461 -14.63 7.63 -7.32
CA LEU A 461 -15.82 8.43 -7.02
C LEU A 461 -16.80 7.65 -6.14
N GLN A 462 -17.02 6.36 -6.39
CA GLN A 462 -17.85 5.51 -5.55
C GLN A 462 -17.30 5.43 -4.13
N ARG A 463 -15.99 5.25 -3.96
CA ARG A 463 -15.35 5.26 -2.65
C ARG A 463 -15.59 6.59 -1.95
N THR A 464 -15.34 7.70 -2.62
CA THR A 464 -15.56 9.04 -2.07
C THR A 464 -17.02 9.22 -1.62
N ILE A 465 -17.98 8.89 -2.47
CA ILE A 465 -19.42 9.06 -2.16
C ILE A 465 -19.88 8.15 -1.01
N ILE A 466 -19.36 6.94 -0.92
CA ILE A 466 -19.76 5.97 0.12
C ILE A 466 -19.07 6.29 1.44
N THR A 467 -17.78 6.62 1.43
CA THR A 467 -17.02 6.82 2.66
C THR A 467 -17.24 8.19 3.28
N LEU A 468 -17.45 9.24 2.48
CA LEU A 468 -17.61 10.61 2.98
C LEU A 468 -18.75 10.77 4.01
N PRO A 469 -19.99 10.28 3.79
CA PRO A 469 -21.05 10.38 4.80
C PRO A 469 -20.70 9.67 6.11
N ILE A 470 -20.03 8.52 6.03
CA ILE A 470 -19.61 7.74 7.21
C ILE A 470 -18.55 8.51 7.99
N ILE A 471 -17.56 9.07 7.29
CA ILE A 471 -16.49 9.88 7.87
C ILE A 471 -17.06 11.11 8.56
N ILE A 472 -18.01 11.82 7.91
CA ILE A 472 -18.67 12.99 8.48
C ILE A 472 -19.43 12.62 9.75
N LEU A 473 -20.20 11.52 9.73
CA LEU A 473 -20.93 11.05 10.91
C LEU A 473 -19.98 10.74 12.06
N MET A 474 -18.88 10.05 11.80
CA MET A 474 -17.86 9.73 12.81
C MET A 474 -17.17 10.99 13.32
N ALA A 475 -16.83 11.92 12.42
CA ALA A 475 -16.25 13.19 12.79
C ALA A 475 -17.17 13.98 13.71
N GLN A 476 -18.45 14.16 13.34
CA GLN A 476 -19.43 14.83 14.18
C GLN A 476 -19.56 14.19 15.57
N LEU A 477 -19.50 12.86 15.65
CA LEU A 477 -19.56 12.13 16.92
C LEU A 477 -18.33 12.41 17.82
N PHE A 478 -17.16 12.62 17.24
CA PHE A 478 -15.92 12.86 18.00
C PHE A 478 -15.71 14.35 18.36
N PHE A 479 -16.34 15.27 17.65
CA PHE A 479 -16.26 16.70 17.89
C PHE A 479 -17.48 17.28 18.65
N LEU A 480 -18.45 16.43 19.03
CA LEU A 480 -19.55 16.75 19.95
C LEU A 480 -19.02 16.70 21.40
#